data_7a3b49d9c696079f3c750d00f87479bc
#
_entry.id   7a3b49d9c696079f3c750d00f87479bc
#
_cell.length_a   1.000
_cell.length_b   1.000
_cell.length_c   1.000
_cell.angle_alpha   90.00
_cell.angle_beta   90.00
_cell.angle_gamma   90.00
#
_symmetry.space_group_name_H-M   'P 1'
#
loop_
_entity.id
_entity.type
_entity.pdbx_description
1 polymer ?
#
loop_
_entity_poly.entity_id
_entity_poly.type
_entity_poly.pdbx_seq_one_letter_code
_entity_poly.pdbx_strand_id
1 'polypeptide(L)'
;MLPYEDSTCYCLHVRGFTMHASSQVTHRGTFAGVVEKLDYLQEIGVTTVEFQPVYEFDETPEKTVPKTSGELVAVAGEKNGEGKLPGYRVLNYWGYREGFYYAPKAAYAAGEDPAEEFRLMVKEFHKRKMEVILQFYFPRGMDAAEIGNILRFWVLSYHVDGFHLMGEGVPAQMLAGDPALSGTKLWHYSFDTEQLYDPAVKPEYRNLAEYRDDYLYTMRRFLKGDDNMLSDVLYEMRHIPANMGRIHYLSNYYGLTLMDMVSYDHKHNEANGEGNRDGNDYNCSWNCGEEGPSRRKKVQALRKKQLQNACCMLLLTQSTPLIFMGDEFGNSQQGNNNPYCQDNKITWLNWQDREKNCLLYTSDAA
;
A
#
# COMPACT_ATOMS: atom_id res chain seq x y z
N MET A 1 15.33 14.49 -5.92
CA MET A 1 14.68 13.83 -4.74
C MET A 1 14.02 14.89 -3.91
N LEU A 2 12.73 14.76 -3.62
CA LEU A 2 12.00 15.67 -2.70
C LEU A 2 12.38 15.36 -1.26
N PRO A 3 12.57 16.36 -0.37
CA PRO A 3 12.71 16.12 1.06
C PRO A 3 11.50 15.42 1.64
N TYR A 4 11.69 14.61 2.68
CA TYR A 4 10.57 13.90 3.33
C TYR A 4 9.56 14.86 3.97
N GLU A 5 10.01 16.00 4.47
CA GLU A 5 9.18 17.09 5.03
C GLU A 5 8.29 17.79 4.00
N ASP A 6 8.63 17.71 2.70
CA ASP A 6 7.87 18.31 1.60
C ASP A 6 7.06 17.23 0.82
N SER A 7 7.09 15.98 1.31
CA SER A 7 6.45 14.86 0.62
C SER A 7 5.09 14.53 1.23
N THR A 8 4.09 14.38 0.36
CA THR A 8 2.79 13.76 0.66
C THR A 8 2.68 12.52 -0.20
N CYS A 9 2.66 11.35 0.44
CA CYS A 9 2.69 10.06 -0.24
C CYS A 9 1.29 9.51 -0.47
N TYR A 10 1.12 8.78 -1.58
CA TYR A 10 -0.12 8.11 -1.94
C TYR A 10 0.18 6.69 -2.41
N CYS A 11 -0.33 5.68 -1.70
CA CYS A 11 -0.14 4.28 -2.04
C CYS A 11 -1.29 3.78 -2.92
N LEU A 12 -0.97 3.19 -4.09
CA LEU A 12 -1.97 2.68 -5.01
C LEU A 12 -1.59 1.34 -5.64
N HIS A 13 -2.62 0.60 -6.05
CA HIS A 13 -2.53 -0.57 -6.91
C HIS A 13 -2.94 -0.18 -8.34
N VAL A 14 -2.09 -0.39 -9.34
CA VAL A 14 -2.32 0.05 -10.73
C VAL A 14 -3.71 -0.36 -11.23
N ARG A 15 -4.06 -1.63 -11.08
CA ARG A 15 -5.33 -2.15 -11.55
C ARG A 15 -6.51 -1.65 -10.71
N GLY A 16 -6.41 -1.72 -9.39
CA GLY A 16 -7.48 -1.29 -8.47
C GLY A 16 -7.83 0.18 -8.58
N PHE A 17 -6.84 1.02 -8.87
CA PHE A 17 -7.01 2.46 -8.92
C PHE A 17 -7.99 2.92 -10.02
N THR A 18 -7.94 2.30 -11.21
CA THR A 18 -8.72 2.77 -12.37
C THR A 18 -9.64 1.72 -13.00
N MET A 19 -9.64 0.47 -12.53
CA MET A 19 -10.38 -0.63 -13.21
C MET A 19 -11.89 -0.45 -13.17
N HIS A 20 -12.44 0.12 -12.11
CA HIS A 20 -13.88 0.34 -11.99
C HIS A 20 -14.38 1.31 -13.07
N ALA A 21 -15.56 1.03 -13.66
CA ALA A 21 -16.12 1.83 -14.76
C ALA A 21 -16.32 3.31 -14.40
N SER A 22 -16.55 3.63 -13.12
CA SER A 22 -16.69 5.00 -12.65
C SER A 22 -15.42 5.83 -12.71
N SER A 23 -14.26 5.21 -12.96
CA SER A 23 -13.02 5.94 -13.18
C SER A 23 -13.06 6.83 -14.43
N GLN A 24 -13.88 6.46 -15.41
CA GLN A 24 -14.06 7.17 -16.69
C GLN A 24 -12.76 7.34 -17.50
N VAL A 25 -11.73 6.53 -17.22
CA VAL A 25 -10.50 6.51 -18.01
C VAL A 25 -10.64 5.56 -19.20
N THR A 26 -9.87 5.83 -20.25
CA THR A 26 -9.85 5.04 -21.48
C THR A 26 -9.20 3.68 -21.24
N HIS A 27 -8.07 3.66 -20.55
CA HIS A 27 -7.21 2.48 -20.36
C HIS A 27 -7.31 1.97 -18.91
N ARG A 28 -8.48 1.46 -18.54
CA ARG A 28 -8.76 1.03 -17.17
C ARG A 28 -7.83 -0.09 -16.67
N GLY A 29 -7.32 0.07 -15.46
CA GLY A 29 -6.49 -0.93 -14.78
C GLY A 29 -5.04 -1.04 -15.31
N THR A 30 -4.57 -0.03 -16.05
CA THR A 30 -3.25 -0.02 -16.68
C THR A 30 -2.40 1.18 -16.27
N PHE A 31 -1.11 1.16 -16.63
CA PHE A 31 -0.20 2.29 -16.44
C PHE A 31 -0.70 3.55 -17.16
N ALA A 32 -1.20 3.41 -18.39
CA ALA A 32 -1.82 4.52 -19.12
C ALA A 32 -3.07 5.06 -18.39
N GLY A 33 -3.87 4.19 -17.79
CA GLY A 33 -5.03 4.59 -16.99
C GLY A 33 -4.66 5.38 -15.74
N VAL A 34 -3.53 5.04 -15.09
CA VAL A 34 -2.99 5.83 -13.97
C VAL A 34 -2.60 7.23 -14.46
N VAL A 35 -1.95 7.35 -15.62
CA VAL A 35 -1.58 8.64 -16.22
C VAL A 35 -2.79 9.55 -16.43
N GLU A 36 -3.93 8.98 -16.83
CA GLU A 36 -5.20 9.74 -16.99
C GLU A 36 -5.73 10.32 -15.66
N LYS A 37 -5.19 9.91 -14.51
CA LYS A 37 -5.58 10.39 -13.16
C LYS A 37 -4.51 11.27 -12.49
N LEU A 38 -3.44 11.62 -13.17
CA LEU A 38 -2.36 12.44 -12.57
C LEU A 38 -2.83 13.82 -12.13
N ASP A 39 -3.71 14.46 -12.89
CA ASP A 39 -4.24 15.77 -12.52
C ASP A 39 -5.03 15.71 -11.22
N TYR A 40 -5.76 14.62 -10.97
CA TYR A 40 -6.42 14.38 -9.70
C TYR A 40 -5.42 14.23 -8.54
N LEU A 41 -4.37 13.43 -8.70
CA LEU A 41 -3.35 13.26 -7.67
C LEU A 41 -2.65 14.58 -7.34
N GLN A 42 -2.40 15.41 -8.35
CA GLN A 42 -1.84 16.74 -8.18
C GLN A 42 -2.81 17.70 -7.46
N GLU A 43 -4.11 17.64 -7.79
CA GLU A 43 -5.17 18.43 -7.16
C GLU A 43 -5.27 18.17 -5.65
N ILE A 44 -5.13 16.91 -5.20
CA ILE A 44 -5.14 16.56 -3.78
C ILE A 44 -3.79 16.73 -3.08
N GLY A 45 -2.79 17.32 -3.75
CA GLY A 45 -1.50 17.67 -3.16
C GLY A 45 -0.51 16.51 -3.03
N VAL A 46 -0.70 15.41 -3.75
CA VAL A 46 0.24 14.28 -3.77
C VAL A 46 1.52 14.67 -4.48
N THR A 47 2.65 14.39 -3.87
CA THR A 47 3.99 14.65 -4.43
C THR A 47 4.79 13.37 -4.70
N THR A 48 4.42 12.27 -4.06
CA THR A 48 5.11 10.98 -4.17
C THR A 48 4.08 9.86 -4.25
N VAL A 49 4.16 9.00 -5.26
CA VAL A 49 3.26 7.86 -5.41
C VAL A 49 4.01 6.57 -5.18
N GLU A 50 3.49 5.77 -4.25
CA GLU A 50 3.95 4.42 -3.96
C GLU A 50 3.07 3.41 -4.71
N PHE A 51 3.68 2.63 -5.58
CA PHE A 51 3.00 1.58 -6.32
C PHE A 51 3.16 0.22 -5.64
N GLN A 52 2.06 -0.49 -5.40
CA GLN A 52 2.09 -1.92 -5.10
C GLN A 52 2.80 -2.65 -6.24
N PRO A 53 3.23 -3.93 -6.09
CA PRO A 53 4.13 -4.58 -7.02
C PRO A 53 3.75 -4.39 -8.49
N VAL A 54 4.70 -3.85 -9.27
CA VAL A 54 4.57 -3.59 -10.71
C VAL A 54 5.54 -4.44 -11.55
N TYR A 55 6.44 -5.20 -10.91
CA TYR A 55 7.24 -6.21 -11.62
C TYR A 55 6.36 -7.39 -12.05
N GLU A 56 6.80 -8.17 -13.04
CA GLU A 56 6.02 -9.31 -13.54
C GLU A 56 5.99 -10.45 -12.51
N PHE A 57 4.80 -10.96 -12.21
CA PHE A 57 4.58 -12.07 -11.28
C PHE A 57 3.46 -12.99 -11.77
N ASP A 58 3.45 -14.24 -11.31
CA ASP A 58 2.38 -15.20 -11.61
C ASP A 58 1.10 -14.81 -10.86
N GLU A 59 0.04 -14.52 -11.61
CA GLU A 59 -1.29 -14.16 -11.08
C GLU A 59 -2.07 -15.37 -10.56
N THR A 60 -1.75 -16.57 -11.06
CA THR A 60 -2.48 -17.79 -10.70
C THR A 60 -1.53 -18.91 -10.25
N PRO A 61 -0.69 -18.66 -9.24
CA PRO A 61 0.25 -19.67 -8.75
C PRO A 61 -0.47 -20.90 -8.20
N GLU A 62 0.08 -22.08 -8.44
CA GLU A 62 -0.44 -23.30 -7.82
C GLU A 62 -0.16 -23.29 -6.30
N LYS A 63 -1.21 -23.42 -5.49
CA LYS A 63 -1.06 -23.71 -4.07
C LYS A 63 -1.04 -25.21 -3.85
N THR A 64 0.03 -25.73 -3.29
CA THR A 64 0.06 -27.09 -2.76
C THR A 64 -0.80 -27.18 -1.51
N VAL A 65 -1.74 -28.13 -1.47
CA VAL A 65 -2.56 -28.37 -0.26
C VAL A 65 -1.63 -28.81 0.89
N PRO A 66 -1.61 -28.17 2.05
CA PRO A 66 -0.84 -28.61 3.20
C PRO A 66 -1.30 -30.01 3.61
N LYS A 67 -0.37 -30.91 3.88
CA LYS A 67 -0.67 -32.32 4.29
C LYS A 67 -1.26 -32.46 5.70
N THR A 68 -1.58 -31.40 6.38
CA THR A 68 -2.03 -31.39 7.79
C THR A 68 -3.31 -30.59 7.97
N SER A 69 -4.43 -31.27 7.81
CA SER A 69 -5.63 -31.12 8.65
C SER A 69 -6.70 -32.11 8.19
N GLY A 70 -7.20 -32.89 9.12
CA GLY A 70 -8.14 -33.99 8.89
C GLY A 70 -9.57 -33.57 8.58
N GLU A 71 -9.80 -32.49 7.86
CA GLU A 71 -11.09 -32.12 7.28
C GLU A 71 -10.91 -31.79 5.81
N LEU A 72 -11.20 -32.78 4.98
CA LEU A 72 -11.35 -32.64 3.54
C LEU A 72 -12.64 -31.85 3.26
N VAL A 73 -12.52 -30.56 2.98
CA VAL A 73 -13.53 -29.88 2.17
C VAL A 73 -13.35 -30.41 0.76
N ALA A 74 -14.28 -31.24 0.32
CA ALA A 74 -14.33 -31.78 -1.03
C ALA A 74 -14.56 -30.63 -2.01
N VAL A 75 -13.48 -30.09 -2.57
CA VAL A 75 -13.56 -29.32 -3.80
C VAL A 75 -13.69 -30.35 -4.93
N ALA A 76 -14.81 -30.29 -5.65
CA ALA A 76 -15.08 -31.16 -6.78
C ALA A 76 -14.01 -30.97 -7.87
N GLY A 77 -13.03 -31.85 -7.89
CA GLY A 77 -12.00 -32.00 -8.91
C GLY A 77 -11.73 -33.48 -9.12
N GLU A 78 -11.81 -33.93 -10.34
CA GLU A 78 -11.48 -35.31 -10.73
C GLU A 78 -10.03 -35.63 -10.34
N LYS A 79 -9.81 -36.81 -9.74
CA LYS A 79 -8.48 -37.33 -9.44
C LYS A 79 -7.75 -37.61 -10.76
N ASN A 80 -6.63 -36.90 -10.98
CA ASN A 80 -5.72 -37.33 -12.03
C ASN A 80 -5.09 -38.69 -11.63
N GLY A 81 -4.75 -39.54 -12.61
CA GLY A 81 -4.41 -40.94 -12.43
C GLY A 81 -3.22 -41.27 -11.51
N GLU A 82 -2.62 -40.32 -10.82
CA GLU A 82 -1.52 -40.48 -9.87
C GLU A 82 -1.93 -40.34 -8.40
N GLY A 83 -3.22 -40.19 -8.10
CA GLY A 83 -3.71 -40.09 -6.72
C GLY A 83 -3.35 -38.81 -5.95
N LYS A 84 -2.76 -37.82 -6.60
CA LYS A 84 -2.51 -36.48 -6.06
C LYS A 84 -3.75 -35.62 -6.25
N LEU A 85 -4.20 -34.94 -5.18
CA LEU A 85 -5.21 -33.90 -5.30
C LEU A 85 -4.65 -32.79 -6.20
N PRO A 86 -5.40 -32.32 -7.22
CA PRO A 86 -4.97 -31.20 -8.03
C PRO A 86 -4.78 -29.98 -7.12
N GLY A 87 -3.66 -29.27 -7.27
CA GLY A 87 -3.45 -27.99 -6.63
C GLY A 87 -4.55 -27.02 -7.08
N TYR A 88 -5.20 -26.34 -6.12
CA TYR A 88 -6.12 -25.29 -6.49
C TYR A 88 -5.37 -24.00 -6.76
N ARG A 89 -5.82 -23.22 -7.75
CA ARG A 89 -5.24 -21.93 -8.09
C ARG A 89 -6.01 -20.84 -7.35
N VAL A 90 -5.30 -19.93 -6.70
CA VAL A 90 -5.85 -18.75 -6.08
C VAL A 90 -5.25 -17.54 -6.77
N LEU A 91 -6.07 -16.57 -7.11
CA LEU A 91 -5.59 -15.34 -7.73
C LEU A 91 -4.59 -14.64 -6.79
N ASN A 92 -3.46 -14.23 -7.34
CA ASN A 92 -2.49 -13.38 -6.68
C ASN A 92 -2.67 -11.95 -7.21
N TYR A 93 -3.58 -11.21 -6.60
CA TYR A 93 -3.90 -9.86 -7.03
C TYR A 93 -2.83 -8.84 -6.61
N TRP A 94 -2.28 -8.98 -5.40
CA TRP A 94 -1.32 -8.01 -4.87
C TRP A 94 0.09 -8.14 -5.46
N GLY A 95 0.54 -9.34 -5.81
CA GLY A 95 1.88 -9.55 -6.36
C GLY A 95 3.03 -9.69 -5.35
N TYR A 96 2.77 -9.76 -4.03
CA TYR A 96 3.85 -9.93 -3.02
C TYR A 96 4.37 -11.36 -3.00
N ARG A 97 5.04 -11.74 -4.08
CA ARG A 97 5.71 -13.03 -4.27
C ARG A 97 6.97 -12.84 -5.11
N GLU A 98 7.81 -13.87 -5.12
CA GLU A 98 8.87 -13.97 -6.10
C GLU A 98 8.31 -13.86 -7.52
N GLY A 99 8.98 -13.10 -8.37
CA GLY A 99 8.54 -12.82 -9.74
C GLY A 99 9.72 -12.61 -10.69
N PHE A 100 9.40 -12.14 -11.89
CA PHE A 100 10.37 -11.77 -12.91
C PHE A 100 10.73 -10.31 -12.75
N TYR A 101 11.64 -10.04 -11.82
CA TYR A 101 11.95 -8.70 -11.32
C TYR A 101 12.49 -7.70 -12.34
N TYR A 102 12.93 -8.16 -13.52
CA TYR A 102 13.49 -7.29 -14.57
C TYR A 102 12.46 -6.84 -15.62
N ALA A 103 11.19 -7.12 -15.41
CA ALA A 103 10.13 -6.75 -16.33
C ALA A 103 8.95 -6.11 -15.61
N PRO A 104 8.38 -5.01 -16.12
CA PRO A 104 7.09 -4.49 -15.65
C PRO A 104 5.96 -5.48 -15.95
N LYS A 105 4.94 -5.47 -15.11
CA LYS A 105 3.77 -6.35 -15.20
C LYS A 105 3.03 -6.17 -16.52
N ALA A 106 3.05 -7.20 -17.38
CA ALA A 106 2.43 -7.15 -18.69
C ALA A 106 0.91 -6.89 -18.63
N ALA A 107 0.23 -7.46 -17.63
CA ALA A 107 -1.21 -7.27 -17.43
C ALA A 107 -1.60 -5.83 -17.02
N TYR A 108 -0.62 -4.97 -16.70
CA TYR A 108 -0.86 -3.56 -16.40
C TYR A 108 -0.56 -2.64 -17.59
N ALA A 109 -0.25 -3.19 -18.77
CA ALA A 109 -0.10 -2.40 -19.99
C ALA A 109 -1.39 -2.38 -20.80
N ALA A 110 -1.68 -1.26 -21.43
CA ALA A 110 -2.75 -1.12 -22.42
C ALA A 110 -2.30 -1.53 -23.83
N GLY A 111 -1.00 -1.40 -24.10
CA GLY A 111 -0.36 -1.73 -25.38
C GLY A 111 0.43 -3.02 -25.33
N GLU A 112 1.21 -3.26 -26.41
CA GLU A 112 2.01 -4.46 -26.58
C GLU A 112 3.40 -4.39 -25.90
N ASP A 113 3.84 -3.17 -25.50
CA ASP A 113 5.13 -2.95 -24.84
C ASP A 113 4.95 -2.41 -23.42
N PRO A 114 4.88 -3.31 -22.41
CA PRO A 114 4.75 -2.91 -21.01
C PRO A 114 5.92 -2.06 -20.50
N ALA A 115 7.14 -2.31 -21.03
CA ALA A 115 8.33 -1.61 -20.59
C ALA A 115 8.29 -0.13 -21.05
N GLU A 116 7.88 0.11 -22.27
CA GLU A 116 7.75 1.48 -22.78
C GLU A 116 6.57 2.22 -22.11
N GLU A 117 5.43 1.55 -21.91
CA GLU A 117 4.28 2.17 -21.24
C GLU A 117 4.60 2.54 -19.78
N PHE A 118 5.31 1.67 -19.05
CA PHE A 118 5.78 1.99 -17.70
C PHE A 118 6.75 3.18 -17.70
N ARG A 119 7.72 3.22 -18.65
CA ARG A 119 8.66 4.34 -18.80
C ARG A 119 7.94 5.65 -19.09
N LEU A 120 6.93 5.63 -19.95
CA LEU A 120 6.10 6.79 -20.25
C LEU A 120 5.32 7.26 -19.01
N MET A 121 4.78 6.33 -18.22
CA MET A 121 4.12 6.67 -16.96
C MET A 121 5.07 7.41 -16.02
N VAL A 122 6.25 6.87 -15.72
CA VAL A 122 7.25 7.53 -14.86
C VAL A 122 7.59 8.93 -15.38
N LYS A 123 7.80 9.06 -16.70
CA LYS A 123 8.04 10.36 -17.33
C LYS A 123 6.90 11.37 -17.11
N GLU A 124 5.64 10.95 -17.17
CA GLU A 124 4.49 11.83 -16.93
C GLU A 124 4.37 12.26 -15.46
N PHE A 125 4.75 11.38 -14.50
CA PHE A 125 4.92 11.75 -13.09
C PHE A 125 5.99 12.83 -12.92
N HIS A 126 7.18 12.63 -13.49
CA HIS A 126 8.29 13.57 -13.39
C HIS A 126 7.99 14.95 -14.03
N LYS A 127 7.25 15.01 -15.12
CA LYS A 127 6.78 16.27 -15.71
C LYS A 127 5.96 17.11 -14.72
N ARG A 128 5.26 16.45 -13.81
CA ARG A 128 4.46 17.06 -12.73
C ARG A 128 5.22 17.23 -11.42
N LYS A 129 6.52 16.93 -11.43
CA LYS A 129 7.39 16.94 -10.23
C LYS A 129 6.93 15.98 -9.14
N MET A 130 6.34 14.86 -9.52
CA MET A 130 5.92 13.79 -8.63
C MET A 130 6.93 12.66 -8.69
N GLU A 131 7.26 12.09 -7.53
CA GLU A 131 8.15 10.93 -7.41
C GLU A 131 7.39 9.61 -7.52
N VAL A 132 8.09 8.58 -8.01
CA VAL A 132 7.59 7.20 -8.17
C VAL A 132 8.39 6.27 -7.28
N ILE A 133 7.73 5.69 -6.29
CA ILE A 133 8.27 4.67 -5.37
C ILE A 133 7.62 3.33 -5.70
N LEU A 134 8.41 2.26 -5.74
CA LEU A 134 7.92 0.93 -6.07
C LEU A 134 8.04 -0.02 -4.88
N GLN A 135 7.00 -0.78 -4.60
CA GLN A 135 7.05 -1.87 -3.63
C GLN A 135 7.68 -3.11 -4.27
N PHE A 136 8.73 -3.63 -3.65
CA PHE A 136 9.41 -4.86 -4.06
C PHE A 136 9.42 -5.86 -2.90
N TYR A 137 8.90 -7.06 -3.16
CA TYR A 137 8.94 -8.16 -2.21
C TYR A 137 10.05 -9.15 -2.59
N PHE A 138 10.97 -9.39 -1.66
CA PHE A 138 12.08 -10.32 -1.82
C PHE A 138 11.94 -11.48 -0.80
N PRO A 139 11.77 -12.73 -1.29
CA PRO A 139 11.63 -13.87 -0.41
C PRO A 139 12.95 -14.20 0.30
N ARG A 140 12.84 -14.90 1.41
CA ARG A 140 14.00 -15.38 2.17
C ARG A 140 14.89 -16.26 1.29
N GLY A 141 16.22 -16.03 1.36
CA GLY A 141 17.23 -16.83 0.66
C GLY A 141 17.58 -16.33 -0.74
N MET A 142 16.99 -15.23 -1.18
CA MET A 142 17.42 -14.57 -2.40
C MET A 142 18.81 -13.96 -2.23
N ASP A 143 19.65 -14.00 -3.27
CA ASP A 143 21.01 -13.45 -3.22
C ASP A 143 20.98 -11.93 -3.07
N ALA A 144 21.76 -11.41 -2.11
CA ALA A 144 21.78 -9.98 -1.80
C ALA A 144 22.34 -9.12 -2.95
N ALA A 145 23.32 -9.63 -3.69
CA ALA A 145 23.87 -8.91 -4.84
C ALA A 145 22.87 -8.86 -5.99
N GLU A 146 22.08 -9.92 -6.18
CA GLU A 146 21.01 -9.94 -7.16
C GLU A 146 19.91 -8.91 -6.81
N ILE A 147 19.51 -8.81 -5.56
CA ILE A 147 18.58 -7.77 -5.12
C ILE A 147 19.12 -6.37 -5.46
N GLY A 148 20.40 -6.11 -5.17
CA GLY A 148 21.05 -4.84 -5.55
C GLY A 148 21.02 -4.59 -7.06
N ASN A 149 21.28 -5.62 -7.89
CA ASN A 149 21.24 -5.52 -9.34
C ASN A 149 19.82 -5.20 -9.86
N ILE A 150 18.79 -5.82 -9.29
CA ILE A 150 17.39 -5.53 -9.63
C ILE A 150 17.07 -4.05 -9.36
N LEU A 151 17.38 -3.52 -8.19
CA LEU A 151 17.08 -2.13 -7.85
C LEU A 151 17.82 -1.15 -8.78
N ARG A 152 19.12 -1.39 -9.03
CA ARG A 152 19.91 -0.59 -9.97
C ARG A 152 19.34 -0.63 -11.38
N PHE A 153 18.85 -1.80 -11.85
CA PHE A 153 18.20 -1.93 -13.14
C PHE A 153 16.98 -1.01 -13.26
N TRP A 154 16.09 -0.99 -12.26
CA TRP A 154 14.91 -0.13 -12.29
C TRP A 154 15.25 1.36 -12.22
N VAL A 155 16.25 1.76 -11.44
CA VAL A 155 16.74 3.14 -11.41
C VAL A 155 17.29 3.56 -12.78
N LEU A 156 18.15 2.72 -13.39
CA LEU A 156 18.83 3.06 -14.66
C LEU A 156 17.90 2.97 -15.86
N SER A 157 16.97 2.01 -15.89
CA SER A 157 16.12 1.75 -17.06
C SER A 157 14.83 2.54 -17.06
N TYR A 158 14.27 2.83 -15.87
CA TYR A 158 12.98 3.46 -15.72
C TYR A 158 13.01 4.79 -14.95
N HIS A 159 14.16 5.14 -14.35
CA HIS A 159 14.35 6.38 -13.58
C HIS A 159 13.37 6.50 -12.39
N VAL A 160 13.03 5.40 -11.73
CA VAL A 160 12.21 5.44 -10.52
C VAL A 160 12.96 6.13 -9.38
N ASP A 161 12.23 6.80 -8.50
CA ASP A 161 12.79 7.63 -7.44
C ASP A 161 13.07 6.85 -6.15
N GLY A 162 12.48 5.67 -5.99
CA GLY A 162 12.74 4.86 -4.81
C GLY A 162 12.01 3.53 -4.76
N PHE A 163 12.26 2.83 -3.65
CA PHE A 163 11.72 1.51 -3.38
C PHE A 163 11.25 1.37 -1.94
N HIS A 164 10.11 0.73 -1.75
CA HIS A 164 9.71 0.15 -0.48
C HIS A 164 10.09 -1.33 -0.49
N LEU A 165 11.06 -1.67 0.35
CA LEU A 165 11.71 -2.98 0.37
C LEU A 165 11.00 -3.88 1.38
N MET A 166 10.45 -4.99 0.91
CA MET A 166 9.59 -5.89 1.68
C MET A 166 10.07 -7.33 1.61
N GLY A 167 9.74 -8.11 2.61
CA GLY A 167 10.06 -9.53 2.70
C GLY A 167 11.32 -9.83 3.50
N GLU A 168 11.46 -11.10 3.91
CA GLU A 168 12.54 -11.56 4.80
C GLU A 168 13.93 -11.63 4.12
N GLY A 169 13.97 -11.52 2.79
CA GLY A 169 15.23 -11.58 2.01
C GLY A 169 15.94 -10.25 1.87
N VAL A 170 15.35 -9.14 2.33
CA VAL A 170 15.89 -7.79 2.13
C VAL A 170 17.18 -7.56 2.88
N PRO A 171 18.33 -7.32 2.20
CA PRO A 171 19.59 -6.95 2.84
C PRO A 171 19.67 -5.42 3.06
N ALA A 172 18.75 -4.88 3.88
CA ALA A 172 18.49 -3.44 4.00
C ALA A 172 19.75 -2.61 4.23
N GLN A 173 20.65 -3.08 5.11
CA GLN A 173 21.89 -2.38 5.45
C GLN A 173 22.87 -2.30 4.27
N MET A 174 23.00 -3.40 3.52
CA MET A 174 23.84 -3.44 2.31
C MET A 174 23.30 -2.47 1.23
N LEU A 175 21.98 -2.48 1.01
CA LEU A 175 21.35 -1.61 0.02
C LEU A 175 21.44 -0.14 0.39
N ALA A 176 21.29 0.19 1.69
CA ALA A 176 21.43 1.54 2.20
C ALA A 176 22.85 2.08 2.04
N GLY A 177 23.87 1.21 2.11
CA GLY A 177 25.29 1.55 1.89
C GLY A 177 25.71 1.53 0.40
N ASP A 178 24.81 1.22 -0.53
CA ASP A 178 25.13 1.14 -1.96
C ASP A 178 25.27 2.54 -2.59
N PRO A 179 26.46 2.95 -3.07
CA PRO A 179 26.66 4.26 -3.68
C PRO A 179 25.76 4.51 -4.91
N ALA A 180 25.39 3.46 -5.65
CA ALA A 180 24.50 3.59 -6.83
C ALA A 180 23.06 3.90 -6.45
N LEU A 181 22.67 3.64 -5.19
CA LEU A 181 21.32 3.92 -4.65
C LEU A 181 21.29 5.17 -3.74
N SER A 182 22.42 5.89 -3.57
CA SER A 182 22.49 7.06 -2.68
C SER A 182 21.55 8.20 -3.06
N GLY A 183 21.19 8.31 -4.34
CA GLY A 183 20.17 9.25 -4.87
C GLY A 183 18.76 8.66 -4.95
N THR A 184 18.49 7.49 -4.37
CA THR A 184 17.24 6.73 -4.48
C THR A 184 16.62 6.57 -3.09
N LYS A 185 15.34 6.87 -2.93
CA LYS A 185 14.62 6.65 -1.66
C LYS A 185 14.49 5.16 -1.38
N LEU A 186 14.86 4.75 -0.17
CA LEU A 186 14.69 3.37 0.30
C LEU A 186 13.83 3.38 1.57
N TRP A 187 12.69 2.72 1.50
CA TRP A 187 11.78 2.54 2.63
C TRP A 187 11.85 1.10 3.11
N HIS A 188 11.99 0.92 4.40
CA HIS A 188 12.02 -0.40 5.03
C HIS A 188 11.56 -0.29 6.48
N TYR A 189 11.31 -1.44 7.12
CA TYR A 189 10.91 -1.50 8.53
C TYR A 189 11.89 -0.77 9.46
N SER A 190 13.21 -0.91 9.23
CA SER A 190 14.25 -0.20 9.98
C SER A 190 15.58 -0.18 9.23
N PHE A 191 16.41 0.83 9.53
CA PHE A 191 17.80 0.92 9.12
C PHE A 191 18.68 1.24 10.33
N ASP A 192 19.83 0.61 10.42
CA ASP A 192 20.86 0.98 11.42
C ASP A 192 21.70 2.14 10.88
N THR A 193 21.21 3.36 11.08
CA THR A 193 21.88 4.57 10.58
C THR A 193 23.13 4.93 11.33
N GLU A 194 23.38 4.40 12.55
CA GLU A 194 24.62 4.59 13.29
C GLU A 194 25.80 3.90 12.61
N GLN A 195 25.56 2.79 11.92
CA GLN A 195 26.59 2.09 11.14
C GLN A 195 26.77 2.69 9.73
N LEU A 196 25.80 3.43 9.20
CA LEU A 196 25.83 3.98 7.86
C LEU A 196 26.43 5.38 7.79
N TYR A 197 26.21 6.18 8.80
CA TYR A 197 26.59 7.59 8.81
C TYR A 197 27.56 7.89 9.94
N ASP A 198 28.59 8.70 9.62
CA ASP A 198 29.42 9.31 10.65
C ASP A 198 28.55 10.25 11.51
N PRO A 199 28.51 10.08 12.84
CA PRO A 199 27.74 10.95 13.74
C PRO A 199 28.07 12.44 13.60
N ALA A 200 29.29 12.77 13.14
CA ALA A 200 29.74 14.14 12.92
C ALA A 200 29.29 14.75 11.59
N VAL A 201 28.75 13.94 10.66
CA VAL A 201 28.39 14.37 9.31
C VAL A 201 26.93 14.07 9.08
N LYS A 202 26.09 15.13 8.98
CA LYS A 202 24.71 14.94 8.49
C LYS A 202 24.73 14.50 7.02
N PRO A 203 23.97 13.47 6.63
CA PRO A 203 23.84 13.13 5.23
C PRO A 203 23.26 14.32 4.45
N GLU A 204 23.84 14.63 3.29
CA GLU A 204 23.39 15.71 2.42
C GLU A 204 21.92 15.49 2.00
N TYR A 205 21.55 14.24 1.77
CA TYR A 205 20.20 13.82 1.43
C TYR A 205 19.77 12.67 2.33
N ARG A 206 18.59 12.80 2.93
CA ARG A 206 17.95 11.70 3.67
C ARG A 206 17.19 10.85 2.67
N ASN A 207 17.82 9.79 2.15
CA ASN A 207 17.18 8.87 1.21
C ASN A 207 16.51 7.67 1.90
N LEU A 208 16.81 7.40 3.17
CA LEU A 208 16.23 6.30 3.94
C LEU A 208 14.99 6.75 4.69
N ALA A 209 13.99 5.86 4.83
CA ALA A 209 12.85 6.07 5.72
C ALA A 209 12.39 4.78 6.38
N GLU A 210 11.97 4.90 7.65
CA GLU A 210 11.23 3.85 8.35
C GLU A 210 9.78 3.79 7.83
N TYR A 211 9.30 2.56 7.62
CA TYR A 211 7.92 2.27 7.27
C TYR A 211 7.38 1.24 8.24
N ARG A 212 6.65 1.69 9.28
CA ARG A 212 6.24 0.88 10.43
C ARG A 212 4.80 1.15 10.83
N ASP A 213 4.17 0.13 11.41
CA ASP A 213 2.77 0.18 11.86
C ASP A 213 2.54 0.90 13.20
N ASP A 214 3.60 1.34 13.90
CA ASP A 214 3.47 1.91 15.25
C ASP A 214 2.51 3.08 15.29
N TYR A 215 2.63 4.01 14.31
CA TYR A 215 1.74 5.15 14.17
C TYR A 215 0.29 4.70 13.94
N LEU A 216 0.07 3.76 13.02
CA LEU A 216 -1.26 3.23 12.68
C LEU A 216 -1.97 2.69 13.91
N TYR A 217 -1.33 1.79 14.65
CA TYR A 217 -1.96 1.17 15.82
C TYR A 217 -2.19 2.17 16.96
N THR A 218 -1.22 3.05 17.23
CA THR A 218 -1.33 4.07 18.27
C THR A 218 -2.49 5.03 18.00
N MET A 219 -2.56 5.56 16.77
CA MET A 219 -3.60 6.54 16.42
C MET A 219 -4.99 5.91 16.32
N ARG A 220 -5.12 4.69 15.80
CA ARG A 220 -6.41 3.96 15.76
C ARG A 220 -6.94 3.68 17.17
N ARG A 221 -6.08 3.27 18.09
CA ARG A 221 -6.45 3.06 19.50
C ARG A 221 -6.91 4.34 20.17
N PHE A 222 -6.21 5.44 19.90
CA PHE A 222 -6.62 6.76 20.41
C PHE A 222 -7.96 7.22 19.83
N LEU A 223 -8.16 7.11 18.51
CA LEU A 223 -9.42 7.45 17.85
C LEU A 223 -10.60 6.59 18.32
N LYS A 224 -10.36 5.33 18.64
CA LYS A 224 -11.35 4.42 19.23
C LYS A 224 -11.71 4.80 20.67
N GLY A 225 -10.82 5.50 21.38
CA GLY A 225 -11.01 5.95 22.76
C GLY A 225 -10.41 5.01 23.81
N ASP A 226 -9.34 4.28 23.48
CA ASP A 226 -8.60 3.49 24.47
C ASP A 226 -7.95 4.43 25.51
N ASP A 227 -7.89 3.97 26.76
CA ASP A 227 -7.33 4.75 27.87
C ASP A 227 -5.80 4.89 27.75
N ASN A 228 -5.27 5.96 28.35
CA ASN A 228 -3.83 6.23 28.54
C ASN A 228 -3.00 6.35 27.24
N MET A 229 -3.63 6.71 26.10
CA MET A 229 -2.94 6.81 24.82
C MET A 229 -2.19 8.13 24.58
N LEU A 230 -2.38 9.17 25.42
CA LEU A 230 -1.89 10.52 25.11
C LEU A 230 -0.37 10.61 24.95
N SER A 231 0.39 9.94 25.82
CA SER A 231 1.86 9.95 25.76
C SER A 231 2.38 9.31 24.46
N ASP A 232 1.78 8.19 24.07
CA ASP A 232 2.18 7.44 22.87
C ASP A 232 1.82 8.23 21.61
N VAL A 233 0.64 8.85 21.57
CA VAL A 233 0.21 9.74 20.47
C VAL A 233 1.17 10.92 20.32
N LEU A 234 1.53 11.60 21.42
CA LEU A 234 2.46 12.72 21.36
C LEU A 234 3.86 12.30 20.93
N TYR A 235 4.31 11.12 21.34
CA TYR A 235 5.58 10.54 20.88
C TYR A 235 5.54 10.31 19.37
N GLU A 236 4.56 9.56 18.87
CA GLU A 236 4.43 9.22 17.46
C GLU A 236 4.28 10.46 16.56
N MET A 237 3.55 11.48 16.99
CA MET A 237 3.37 12.72 16.23
C MET A 237 4.64 13.58 16.11
N ARG A 238 5.57 13.48 17.07
CA ARG A 238 6.73 14.37 17.17
C ARG A 238 8.06 13.70 16.89
N HIS A 239 8.11 12.36 17.02
CA HIS A 239 9.37 11.64 16.89
C HIS A 239 9.75 11.46 15.42
N ILE A 240 10.82 12.16 15.01
CA ILE A 240 11.44 12.00 13.70
C ILE A 240 12.87 11.51 13.92
N PRO A 241 13.28 10.38 13.33
CA PRO A 241 14.65 9.93 13.37
C PRO A 241 15.61 10.98 12.78
N ALA A 242 16.80 11.14 13.38
CA ALA A 242 17.70 12.25 13.01
C ALA A 242 18.23 12.14 11.57
N ASN A 243 18.47 10.92 11.08
CA ASN A 243 19.19 10.66 9.83
C ASN A 243 18.32 9.99 8.74
N MET A 244 17.03 9.81 8.98
CA MET A 244 16.11 9.21 8.02
C MET A 244 14.72 9.82 8.12
N GLY A 245 13.88 9.60 7.11
CA GLY A 245 12.46 9.90 7.17
C GLY A 245 11.68 8.87 7.95
N ARG A 246 10.41 9.14 8.18
CA ARG A 246 9.44 8.20 8.74
C ARG A 246 8.11 8.35 8.01
N ILE A 247 7.58 7.25 7.50
CA ILE A 247 6.33 7.24 6.78
C ILE A 247 5.20 6.91 7.75
N HIS A 248 4.23 7.82 7.87
CA HIS A 248 3.06 7.66 8.71
C HIS A 248 1.81 7.39 7.87
N TYR A 249 1.01 6.42 8.28
CA TYR A 249 -0.26 6.06 7.66
C TYR A 249 -1.26 5.57 8.71
N LEU A 250 -2.54 5.65 8.39
CA LEU A 250 -3.63 5.13 9.24
C LEU A 250 -4.34 3.94 8.59
N SER A 251 -4.07 3.69 7.33
CA SER A 251 -4.52 2.55 6.54
C SER A 251 -3.48 2.24 5.47
N ASN A 252 -3.50 1.01 4.98
CA ASN A 252 -2.55 0.53 3.98
C ASN A 252 -3.24 -0.53 3.11
N TYR A 253 -2.50 -1.11 2.13
CA TYR A 253 -2.98 -2.19 1.28
C TYR A 253 -3.42 -3.44 2.07
N TYR A 254 -2.84 -3.69 3.25
CA TYR A 254 -3.31 -4.68 4.23
C TYR A 254 -3.97 -4.00 5.42
N GLY A 255 -4.88 -4.69 6.08
CA GLY A 255 -5.69 -4.11 7.15
C GLY A 255 -6.95 -3.42 6.60
N LEU A 256 -7.74 -2.85 7.50
CA LEU A 256 -8.96 -2.12 7.15
C LEU A 256 -8.63 -0.75 6.54
N THR A 257 -9.38 -0.33 5.52
CA THR A 257 -9.36 1.06 5.02
C THR A 257 -9.79 2.04 6.11
N LEU A 258 -9.60 3.35 5.91
CA LEU A 258 -10.08 4.35 6.90
C LEU A 258 -11.60 4.26 7.10
N MET A 259 -12.38 4.05 6.03
CA MET A 259 -13.83 3.88 6.14
C MET A 259 -14.19 2.60 6.88
N ASP A 260 -13.49 1.51 6.61
CA ASP A 260 -13.74 0.23 7.27
C ASP A 260 -13.32 0.26 8.74
N MET A 261 -12.26 0.98 9.09
CA MET A 261 -11.83 1.21 10.48
C MET A 261 -12.94 1.81 11.36
N VAL A 262 -13.79 2.67 10.80
CA VAL A 262 -14.92 3.29 11.52
C VAL A 262 -16.25 2.59 11.29
N SER A 263 -16.25 1.48 10.54
CA SER A 263 -17.47 0.78 10.13
C SER A 263 -17.54 -0.68 10.58
N TYR A 264 -16.42 -1.28 10.97
CA TYR A 264 -16.33 -2.69 11.30
C TYR A 264 -15.49 -2.90 12.57
N ASP A 265 -16.03 -3.67 13.52
CA ASP A 265 -15.27 -4.15 14.69
C ASP A 265 -14.48 -5.42 14.34
N HIS A 266 -14.97 -6.19 13.37
CA HIS A 266 -14.39 -7.46 12.95
C HIS A 266 -14.01 -7.43 11.47
N LYS A 267 -13.06 -8.27 11.08
CA LYS A 267 -12.73 -8.50 9.67
C LYS A 267 -13.82 -9.33 8.98
N HIS A 268 -14.02 -9.09 7.69
CA HIS A 268 -14.97 -9.79 6.83
C HIS A 268 -14.27 -10.30 5.56
N ASN A 269 -13.44 -11.34 5.73
CA ASN A 269 -12.62 -11.92 4.65
C ASN A 269 -13.27 -13.15 4.00
N GLU A 270 -14.57 -13.39 4.20
CA GLU A 270 -15.28 -14.58 3.69
C GLU A 270 -15.15 -14.70 2.16
N ALA A 271 -15.07 -13.56 1.45
CA ALA A 271 -14.89 -13.54 -0.01
C ALA A 271 -13.55 -14.14 -0.47
N ASN A 272 -12.55 -14.25 0.41
CA ASN A 272 -11.25 -14.84 0.10
C ASN A 272 -11.29 -16.37 0.06
N GLY A 273 -12.38 -17.01 0.52
CA GLY A 273 -12.56 -18.46 0.50
C GLY A 273 -11.78 -19.22 1.57
N GLU A 274 -11.18 -18.53 2.55
CA GLU A 274 -10.40 -19.12 3.64
C GLU A 274 -11.19 -19.20 4.96
N GLY A 275 -12.52 -19.01 4.92
CA GLY A 275 -13.41 -19.08 6.09
C GLY A 275 -13.12 -17.99 7.11
N ASN A 276 -12.72 -16.80 6.66
CA ASN A 276 -12.38 -15.63 7.50
C ASN A 276 -11.22 -15.89 8.49
N ARG A 277 -10.33 -16.85 8.20
CA ARG A 277 -9.16 -17.17 9.04
C ARG A 277 -7.91 -16.39 8.68
N ASP A 278 -7.86 -15.84 7.48
CA ASP A 278 -6.79 -15.02 6.93
C ASP A 278 -6.87 -13.56 7.42
N GLY A 279 -5.78 -12.84 7.29
CA GLY A 279 -5.67 -11.45 7.77
C GLY A 279 -5.57 -11.32 9.29
N ASN A 280 -5.36 -10.09 9.76
CA ASN A 280 -5.19 -9.79 11.18
C ASN A 280 -6.54 -9.67 11.90
N ASP A 281 -6.68 -10.28 13.09
CA ASP A 281 -7.86 -10.15 13.94
C ASP A 281 -7.86 -8.82 14.72
N TYR A 282 -6.68 -8.26 15.00
CA TYR A 282 -6.53 -7.03 15.77
C TYR A 282 -6.40 -5.81 14.87
N ASN A 283 -7.53 -5.18 14.52
CA ASN A 283 -7.59 -4.06 13.59
C ASN A 283 -7.59 -2.68 14.28
N CYS A 284 -7.72 -2.60 15.59
CA CYS A 284 -7.89 -1.35 16.35
C CYS A 284 -9.03 -0.49 15.79
N SER A 285 -10.09 -1.13 15.31
CA SER A 285 -11.23 -0.48 14.67
C SER A 285 -12.40 -0.30 15.65
N TRP A 286 -13.35 0.55 15.26
CA TRP A 286 -14.60 0.76 15.97
C TRP A 286 -15.73 1.05 14.99
N ASN A 287 -16.79 0.23 14.99
CA ASN A 287 -17.92 0.33 14.07
C ASN A 287 -18.83 1.57 14.30
N CYS A 288 -18.52 2.41 15.29
CA CYS A 288 -19.32 3.58 15.67
C CYS A 288 -20.77 3.25 16.05
N GLY A 289 -21.02 2.01 16.52
CA GLY A 289 -22.32 1.54 17.03
C GLY A 289 -23.18 0.79 16.04
N GLU A 290 -22.67 0.44 14.85
CA GLU A 290 -23.34 -0.42 13.87
C GLU A 290 -22.31 -1.08 12.95
N GLU A 291 -22.32 -2.42 12.87
CA GLU A 291 -21.39 -3.17 12.03
C GLU A 291 -21.75 -3.03 10.55
N GLY A 292 -20.77 -2.68 9.72
CA GLY A 292 -20.96 -2.52 8.28
C GLY A 292 -21.71 -1.24 7.87
N PRO A 293 -22.32 -1.21 6.66
CA PRO A 293 -23.02 -0.04 6.15
C PRO A 293 -24.21 0.37 7.03
N SER A 294 -24.33 1.65 7.35
CA SER A 294 -25.39 2.20 8.21
C SER A 294 -26.23 3.24 7.48
N ARG A 295 -27.57 3.22 7.71
CA ARG A 295 -28.51 4.27 7.31
C ARG A 295 -28.86 5.24 8.42
N ARG A 296 -28.37 5.01 9.64
CA ARG A 296 -28.62 5.86 10.78
C ARG A 296 -27.80 7.15 10.69
N LYS A 297 -28.50 8.30 10.60
CA LYS A 297 -27.84 9.61 10.48
C LYS A 297 -26.81 9.88 11.59
N LYS A 298 -27.09 9.45 12.84
CA LYS A 298 -26.16 9.62 13.97
C LYS A 298 -24.87 8.83 13.78
N VAL A 299 -24.95 7.57 13.30
CA VAL A 299 -23.79 6.72 13.02
C VAL A 299 -22.98 7.30 11.87
N GLN A 300 -23.64 7.70 10.77
CA GLN A 300 -22.94 8.33 9.63
C GLN A 300 -22.22 9.62 10.04
N ALA A 301 -22.87 10.50 10.83
CA ALA A 301 -22.25 11.72 11.32
C ALA A 301 -21.02 11.44 12.22
N LEU A 302 -21.11 10.42 13.08
CA LEU A 302 -20.01 10.02 13.95
C LEU A 302 -18.84 9.45 13.13
N ARG A 303 -19.11 8.56 12.16
CA ARG A 303 -18.11 8.03 11.24
C ARG A 303 -17.39 9.14 10.47
N LYS A 304 -18.16 10.09 9.90
CA LYS A 304 -17.59 11.24 9.20
C LYS A 304 -16.66 12.04 10.12
N LYS A 305 -17.07 12.31 11.36
CA LYS A 305 -16.24 13.01 12.34
C LYS A 305 -14.95 12.26 12.65
N GLN A 306 -15.02 10.92 12.82
CA GLN A 306 -13.84 10.11 13.10
C GLN A 306 -12.88 10.06 11.90
N LEU A 307 -13.40 10.00 10.68
CA LEU A 307 -12.58 10.08 9.46
C LEU A 307 -11.87 11.44 9.35
N GLN A 308 -12.58 12.55 9.64
CA GLN A 308 -11.98 13.88 9.66
C GLN A 308 -10.89 13.99 10.74
N ASN A 309 -11.12 13.46 11.95
CA ASN A 309 -10.10 13.39 12.99
C ASN A 309 -8.87 12.59 12.53
N ALA A 310 -9.09 11.43 11.90
CA ALA A 310 -8.01 10.60 11.35
C ALA A 310 -7.18 11.34 10.30
N CYS A 311 -7.83 12.00 9.34
CA CYS A 311 -7.14 12.81 8.33
C CYS A 311 -6.35 13.97 8.97
N CYS A 312 -6.94 14.68 9.93
CA CYS A 312 -6.23 15.75 10.66
C CYS A 312 -5.00 15.22 11.39
N MET A 313 -5.11 14.09 12.09
CA MET A 313 -3.96 13.50 12.79
C MET A 313 -2.86 13.12 11.81
N LEU A 314 -3.20 12.51 10.68
CA LEU A 314 -2.24 12.11 9.67
C LEU A 314 -1.54 13.31 9.03
N LEU A 315 -2.28 14.34 8.64
CA LEU A 315 -1.73 15.50 7.93
C LEU A 315 -1.01 16.50 8.84
N LEU A 316 -1.29 16.49 10.14
CA LEU A 316 -0.61 17.34 11.13
C LEU A 316 0.59 16.66 11.81
N THR A 317 0.92 15.43 11.45
CA THR A 317 2.14 14.77 11.92
C THR A 317 3.39 15.49 11.42
N GLN A 318 4.48 15.42 12.17
CA GLN A 318 5.78 15.97 11.74
C GLN A 318 6.54 15.02 10.80
N SER A 319 6.02 13.83 10.56
CA SER A 319 6.57 12.83 9.64
C SER A 319 5.88 12.91 8.27
N THR A 320 6.33 12.12 7.31
CA THR A 320 5.77 12.09 5.96
C THR A 320 4.43 11.34 5.94
N PRO A 321 3.31 11.98 5.63
CA PRO A 321 2.02 11.32 5.56
C PRO A 321 1.90 10.46 4.30
N LEU A 322 1.27 9.28 4.44
CA LEU A 322 0.90 8.41 3.35
C LEU A 322 -0.60 8.10 3.41
N ILE A 323 -1.28 8.34 2.30
CA ILE A 323 -2.71 8.07 2.09
C ILE A 323 -2.83 6.79 1.25
N PHE A 324 -3.64 5.84 1.69
CA PHE A 324 -4.00 4.68 0.86
C PHE A 324 -5.11 5.07 -0.12
N MET A 325 -5.03 4.57 -1.34
CA MET A 325 -5.93 4.94 -2.45
C MET A 325 -7.41 4.87 -2.04
N GLY A 326 -8.10 6.00 -2.19
CA GLY A 326 -9.54 6.13 -1.93
C GLY A 326 -9.91 6.48 -0.49
N ASP A 327 -8.98 6.49 0.45
CA ASP A 327 -9.27 6.90 1.82
C ASP A 327 -9.75 8.36 1.90
N GLU A 328 -9.25 9.20 1.01
CA GLU A 328 -9.61 10.62 0.92
C GLU A 328 -11.07 10.86 0.54
N PHE A 329 -11.76 9.85 0.02
CA PHE A 329 -13.21 9.90 -0.25
C PHE A 329 -14.00 8.74 0.36
N GLY A 330 -13.39 8.02 1.32
CA GLY A 330 -14.09 7.01 2.12
C GLY A 330 -14.32 5.69 1.41
N ASN A 331 -13.31 5.21 0.66
CA ASN A 331 -13.33 3.89 0.05
C ASN A 331 -13.46 2.78 1.10
N SER A 332 -14.31 1.81 0.83
CA SER A 332 -14.53 0.63 1.67
C SER A 332 -14.23 -0.65 0.91
N GLN A 333 -13.49 -1.55 1.52
CA GLN A 333 -13.27 -2.92 1.08
C GLN A 333 -14.25 -3.90 1.75
N GLN A 334 -15.38 -3.37 2.25
CA GLN A 334 -16.48 -4.13 2.88
C GLN A 334 -16.03 -4.93 4.12
N GLY A 335 -15.04 -4.40 4.86
CA GLY A 335 -14.46 -5.07 6.03
C GLY A 335 -13.44 -6.16 5.70
N ASN A 336 -13.14 -6.37 4.41
CA ASN A 336 -12.04 -7.28 4.02
C ASN A 336 -10.70 -6.60 4.27
N ASN A 337 -9.96 -7.08 5.27
CA ASN A 337 -8.66 -6.54 5.65
C ASN A 337 -7.47 -7.27 5.02
N ASN A 338 -7.73 -8.21 4.09
CA ASN A 338 -6.69 -9.01 3.43
C ASN A 338 -7.09 -9.37 1.98
N PRO A 339 -7.47 -8.40 1.12
CA PRO A 339 -8.05 -8.68 -0.19
C PRO A 339 -7.01 -9.09 -1.26
N TYR A 340 -6.00 -9.88 -0.88
CA TYR A 340 -4.85 -10.30 -1.70
C TYR A 340 -5.23 -11.07 -2.97
N CYS A 341 -6.43 -11.64 -3.01
CA CYS A 341 -6.96 -12.45 -4.11
C CYS A 341 -8.22 -11.83 -4.77
N GLN A 342 -8.53 -10.59 -4.49
CA GLN A 342 -9.75 -9.94 -4.95
C GLN A 342 -9.48 -8.99 -6.12
N ASP A 343 -9.71 -9.42 -7.37
CA ASP A 343 -9.70 -8.56 -8.55
C ASP A 343 -11.15 -8.20 -8.94
N ASN A 344 -11.81 -7.44 -8.09
CA ASN A 344 -13.21 -7.08 -8.25
C ASN A 344 -13.56 -5.79 -7.49
N LYS A 345 -14.86 -5.50 -7.36
CA LYS A 345 -15.39 -4.30 -6.69
C LYS A 345 -14.98 -4.14 -5.20
N ILE A 346 -14.39 -5.16 -4.56
CA ILE A 346 -13.87 -5.04 -3.19
C ILE A 346 -12.61 -4.16 -3.20
N THR A 347 -11.76 -4.32 -4.22
CA THR A 347 -10.46 -3.62 -4.33
C THR A 347 -10.46 -2.50 -5.37
N TRP A 348 -11.41 -2.50 -6.31
CA TRP A 348 -11.47 -1.46 -7.32
C TRP A 348 -12.11 -0.18 -6.77
N LEU A 349 -11.44 0.95 -6.92
CA LEU A 349 -11.97 2.23 -6.46
C LEU A 349 -13.26 2.63 -7.17
N ASN A 350 -14.29 2.92 -6.39
CA ASN A 350 -15.51 3.52 -6.90
C ASN A 350 -15.41 5.05 -6.90
N TRP A 351 -15.04 5.63 -8.01
CA TRP A 351 -14.83 7.08 -8.15
C TRP A 351 -16.09 7.94 -7.98
N GLN A 352 -17.30 7.35 -8.03
CA GLN A 352 -18.55 8.07 -7.74
C GLN A 352 -18.63 8.51 -6.27
N ASP A 353 -17.91 7.85 -5.38
CA ASP A 353 -17.89 8.21 -3.96
C ASP A 353 -17.10 9.50 -3.68
N ARG A 354 -16.19 9.91 -4.60
CA ARG A 354 -15.51 11.21 -4.56
C ARG A 354 -16.48 12.38 -4.51
N GLU A 355 -17.51 12.38 -5.36
CA GLU A 355 -18.50 13.45 -5.43
C GLU A 355 -19.37 13.55 -4.16
N LYS A 356 -19.52 12.45 -3.44
CA LYS A 356 -20.41 12.36 -2.28
C LYS A 356 -19.72 12.59 -0.93
N ASN A 357 -18.43 12.18 -0.82
CA ASN A 357 -17.78 11.96 0.46
C ASN A 357 -16.39 12.59 0.56
N CYS A 358 -16.00 13.54 -0.31
CA CYS A 358 -14.64 14.08 -0.25
C CYS A 358 -14.32 14.63 1.15
N LEU A 359 -13.42 13.95 1.87
CA LEU A 359 -13.05 14.29 3.24
C LEU A 359 -12.05 15.47 3.28
N LEU A 360 -11.20 15.59 2.25
CA LEU A 360 -10.18 16.63 2.18
C LEU A 360 -10.74 18.00 1.80
N TYR A 361 -11.79 18.06 0.97
CA TYR A 361 -12.40 19.33 0.54
C TYR A 361 -13.45 19.90 1.49
N THR A 362 -13.93 19.13 2.47
CA THR A 362 -14.95 19.60 3.41
C THR A 362 -14.39 20.48 4.54
N SER A 363 -13.08 20.66 4.63
CA SER A 363 -12.43 21.55 5.60
C SER A 363 -12.46 23.03 5.19
N ASP A 364 -12.64 23.34 3.89
CA ASP A 364 -12.62 24.72 3.38
C ASP A 364 -14.00 25.38 3.32
N ALA A 365 -15.07 24.68 3.72
CA ALA A 365 -16.46 25.16 3.66
C ALA A 365 -17.11 25.34 5.05
N ALA A 366 -16.31 25.55 6.12
CA ALA A 366 -16.81 25.84 7.43
C ALA A 366 -16.30 27.17 7.97
#